data_5b9027abed2ca30a4f84a3660b9552a4
#
_entry.id   5b9027abed2ca30a4f84a3660b9552a4
#
_cell.length_a   1.000
_cell.length_b   1.000
_cell.length_c   1.000
_cell.angle_alpha   90.00
_cell.angle_beta   90.00
_cell.angle_gamma   90.00
#
_symmetry.space_group_name_H-M   'P 1'
#
loop_
_entity.id
_entity.type
_entity.pdbx_description
1 polymer ?
#
loop_
_entity_poly.entity_id
_entity_poly.type
_entity_poly.pdbx_seq_one_letter_code
_entity_poly.pdbx_strand_id
1 'polypeptide(L)'
;MLHISGFCRYLCGNFDDEMVYVTRTEHFNAAHKLYNPRWTKEQNDAVFGRCANENWHGHNFELDVTIKGNPDPDTGFVYDVKKLSAIINEHVIEKLDHKNLNLDVDFMAGKMCSIENLVIGIWNQLVPHLPEGVKLHCLKLRETPKIYTEYFGE
;
A
#
# COMPACT_ATOMS: atom_id res chain seq x y z
N MET A 1 21.60 -63.17 -1.32
CA MET A 1 21.58 -61.98 -0.42
C MET A 1 21.67 -60.75 -1.29
N LEU A 2 20.56 -60.17 -1.71
CA LEU A 2 20.51 -58.95 -2.49
C LEU A 2 20.22 -57.78 -1.51
N HIS A 3 21.18 -56.87 -1.38
CA HIS A 3 20.98 -55.58 -0.74
C HIS A 3 20.34 -54.62 -1.75
N ILE A 4 19.07 -54.28 -1.53
CA ILE A 4 18.39 -53.22 -2.22
C ILE A 4 18.47 -51.98 -1.33
N SER A 5 19.47 -51.13 -1.52
CA SER A 5 19.50 -49.77 -0.98
C SER A 5 19.00 -48.81 -2.08
N GLY A 6 17.68 -48.75 -2.21
CA GLY A 6 16.99 -47.72 -3.00
C GLY A 6 16.92 -46.45 -2.18
N PHE A 7 17.95 -45.62 -2.27
CA PHE A 7 17.94 -44.28 -1.73
C PHE A 7 17.10 -43.40 -2.67
N CYS A 8 15.85 -43.23 -2.30
CA CYS A 8 14.98 -42.24 -2.94
C CYS A 8 15.53 -40.84 -2.57
N ARG A 9 16.44 -40.34 -3.40
CA ARG A 9 16.79 -38.91 -3.39
C ARG A 9 15.57 -38.17 -3.98
N TYR A 10 14.59 -37.85 -3.16
CA TYR A 10 13.74 -36.73 -3.48
C TYR A 10 14.61 -35.50 -3.55
N LEU A 11 14.60 -34.90 -4.73
CA LEU A 11 15.25 -33.63 -5.03
C LEU A 11 14.75 -32.61 -3.98
N CYS A 12 15.58 -32.34 -2.97
CA CYS A 12 15.50 -31.13 -2.19
C CYS A 12 15.90 -30.02 -3.19
N GLY A 13 14.93 -29.51 -3.91
CA GLY A 13 15.08 -28.18 -4.53
C GLY A 13 15.36 -27.23 -3.40
N ASN A 14 16.37 -26.39 -3.56
CA ASN A 14 16.65 -25.31 -2.62
C ASN A 14 15.38 -24.45 -2.53
N PHE A 15 14.65 -24.55 -1.41
CA PHE A 15 13.52 -23.67 -1.09
C PHE A 15 13.98 -22.22 -0.82
N ASP A 16 15.30 -21.97 -0.92
CA ASP A 16 15.92 -20.68 -0.58
C ASP A 16 15.63 -19.56 -1.58
N ASP A 17 14.93 -19.83 -2.69
CA ASP A 17 14.70 -18.85 -3.77
C ASP A 17 13.22 -18.68 -4.19
N GLU A 18 12.27 -19.25 -3.44
CA GLU A 18 10.84 -19.13 -3.78
C GLU A 18 10.23 -17.85 -3.21
N MET A 19 10.28 -16.78 -4.00
CA MET A 19 9.69 -15.48 -3.66
C MET A 19 8.16 -15.54 -3.71
N VAL A 20 7.50 -15.29 -2.58
CA VAL A 20 6.05 -15.26 -2.46
C VAL A 20 5.58 -13.84 -2.17
N TYR A 21 4.42 -13.49 -2.73
CA TYR A 21 3.76 -12.20 -2.55
C TYR A 21 2.52 -12.39 -1.68
N VAL A 22 2.42 -11.59 -0.61
CA VAL A 22 1.28 -11.62 0.31
C VAL A 22 0.66 -10.25 0.35
N THR A 23 -0.65 -10.18 0.11
CA THR A 23 -1.39 -8.92 0.12
C THR A 23 -2.33 -8.86 1.31
N ARG A 24 -2.32 -7.73 2.00
CA ARG A 24 -3.29 -7.35 3.02
C ARG A 24 -4.08 -6.14 2.54
N THR A 25 -5.41 -6.24 2.59
CA THR A 25 -6.33 -5.15 2.26
C THR A 25 -6.82 -4.46 3.53
N GLU A 26 -6.75 -3.13 3.56
CA GLU A 26 -7.34 -2.26 4.58
C GLU A 26 -8.19 -1.18 3.91
N HIS A 27 -9.06 -0.52 4.70
CA HIS A 27 -9.97 0.51 4.22
C HIS A 27 -9.86 1.76 5.08
N PHE A 28 -10.08 2.93 4.48
CA PHE A 28 -10.24 4.19 5.19
C PHE A 28 -11.15 5.15 4.41
N ASN A 29 -11.70 6.13 5.12
CA ASN A 29 -12.51 7.19 4.53
C ASN A 29 -11.78 8.50 4.68
N ALA A 30 -11.63 9.25 3.61
CA ALA A 30 -10.97 10.55 3.68
C ALA A 30 -11.60 11.56 2.72
N ALA A 31 -11.57 12.83 3.13
CA ALA A 31 -11.95 13.94 2.29
C ALA A 31 -10.71 14.58 1.64
N HIS A 32 -10.86 15.09 0.43
CA HIS A 32 -9.83 15.85 -0.26
C HIS A 32 -10.40 16.79 -1.32
N LYS A 33 -9.52 17.59 -1.89
CA LYS A 33 -9.75 18.28 -3.17
C LYS A 33 -8.44 18.41 -3.95
N LEU A 34 -8.58 18.52 -5.27
CA LEU A 34 -7.49 18.84 -6.16
C LEU A 34 -7.54 20.34 -6.45
N TYR A 35 -6.53 21.07 -6.00
CA TYR A 35 -6.48 22.51 -6.13
C TYR A 35 -5.04 23.00 -6.17
N ASN A 36 -4.69 23.74 -7.23
CA ASN A 36 -3.40 24.40 -7.32
C ASN A 36 -3.54 25.86 -6.85
N PRO A 37 -2.94 26.26 -5.70
CA PRO A 37 -3.09 27.59 -5.15
C PRO A 37 -2.44 28.71 -6.01
N ARG A 38 -1.62 28.35 -6.99
CA ARG A 38 -1.00 29.28 -7.94
C ARG A 38 -1.87 29.60 -9.15
N TRP A 39 -3.00 28.87 -9.32
CA TRP A 39 -3.92 29.02 -10.42
C TRP A 39 -5.15 29.81 -10.01
N THR A 40 -5.81 30.44 -10.99
CA THR A 40 -7.13 31.04 -10.74
C THR A 40 -8.18 29.95 -10.47
N LYS A 41 -9.32 30.37 -9.95
CA LYS A 41 -10.46 29.44 -9.74
C LYS A 41 -10.88 28.80 -11.06
N GLU A 42 -10.99 29.59 -12.13
CA GLU A 42 -11.39 29.13 -13.46
C GLU A 42 -10.41 28.11 -14.03
N GLN A 43 -9.11 28.28 -13.81
CA GLN A 43 -8.08 27.31 -14.20
C GLN A 43 -8.21 26.00 -13.42
N ASN A 44 -8.42 26.08 -12.12
CA ASN A 44 -8.63 24.91 -11.28
C ASN A 44 -9.90 24.16 -11.70
N ASP A 45 -11.01 24.87 -11.89
CA ASP A 45 -12.28 24.28 -12.31
C ASP A 45 -12.16 23.64 -13.72
N ALA A 46 -11.43 24.26 -14.63
CA ALA A 46 -11.22 23.71 -15.97
C ALA A 46 -10.40 22.42 -15.98
N VAL A 47 -9.41 22.29 -15.09
CA VAL A 47 -8.51 21.11 -15.03
C VAL A 47 -9.09 20.00 -14.14
N PHE A 48 -9.56 20.35 -12.95
CA PHE A 48 -9.97 19.36 -11.94
C PHE A 48 -11.49 19.17 -11.86
N GLY A 49 -12.28 20.03 -12.47
CA GLY A 49 -13.73 19.91 -12.47
C GLY A 49 -14.31 19.79 -11.07
N ARG A 50 -15.09 18.73 -10.84
CA ARG A 50 -15.73 18.47 -9.53
C ARG A 50 -14.72 18.20 -8.41
N CYS A 51 -13.50 17.78 -8.74
CA CYS A 51 -12.47 17.53 -7.74
C CYS A 51 -11.89 18.80 -7.14
N ALA A 52 -12.10 19.98 -7.78
CA ALA A 52 -11.75 21.30 -7.26
C ALA A 52 -12.82 21.93 -6.36
N ASN A 53 -13.93 21.23 -6.07
CA ASN A 53 -15.05 21.75 -5.29
C ASN A 53 -14.59 22.42 -4.00
N GLU A 54 -15.08 23.62 -3.75
CA GLU A 54 -14.73 24.40 -2.56
C GLU A 54 -15.07 23.66 -1.25
N ASN A 55 -16.18 22.95 -1.22
CA ASN A 55 -16.68 22.21 -0.06
C ASN A 55 -16.13 20.80 0.08
N TRP A 56 -15.05 20.49 -0.69
CA TRP A 56 -14.39 19.19 -0.67
C TRP A 56 -15.26 18.04 -1.22
N HIS A 57 -14.73 16.86 -1.28
CA HIS A 57 -15.42 15.59 -1.49
C HIS A 57 -14.62 14.48 -0.81
N GLY A 58 -15.18 13.29 -0.72
CA GLY A 58 -14.52 12.19 -0.05
C GLY A 58 -14.79 10.87 -0.74
N HIS A 59 -13.95 9.89 -0.41
CA HIS A 59 -14.02 8.53 -0.92
C HIS A 59 -13.87 7.51 0.19
N ASN A 60 -14.40 6.31 -0.08
CA ASN A 60 -14.10 5.09 0.66
C ASN A 60 -12.92 4.42 -0.05
N PHE A 61 -11.74 4.69 0.45
CA PHE A 61 -10.50 4.12 -0.12
C PHE A 61 -10.32 2.66 0.29
N GLU A 62 -9.81 1.87 -0.64
CA GLU A 62 -9.33 0.51 -0.40
C GLU A 62 -7.83 0.47 -0.70
N LEU A 63 -7.04 0.00 0.26
CA LEU A 63 -5.59 -0.07 0.18
C LEU A 63 -5.14 -1.52 0.26
N ASP A 64 -4.60 -2.04 -0.85
CA ASP A 64 -3.90 -3.31 -0.90
C ASP A 64 -2.40 -3.08 -0.67
N VAL A 65 -1.87 -3.69 0.38
CA VAL A 65 -0.45 -3.67 0.72
C VAL A 65 0.15 -5.03 0.41
N THR A 66 0.96 -5.11 -0.62
CA THR A 66 1.64 -6.35 -1.04
C THR A 66 3.09 -6.33 -0.58
N ILE A 67 3.45 -7.28 0.27
CA ILE A 67 4.82 -7.57 0.67
C ILE A 67 5.36 -8.78 -0.09
N LYS A 68 6.69 -8.92 -0.17
CA LYS A 68 7.35 -10.09 -0.73
C LYS A 68 8.48 -10.58 0.16
N GLY A 69 8.71 -11.88 0.10
CA GLY A 69 9.77 -12.54 0.85
C GLY A 69 9.72 -14.05 0.65
N ASN A 70 10.65 -14.75 1.26
CA ASN A 70 10.65 -16.20 1.31
C ASN A 70 9.81 -16.68 2.50
N PRO A 71 9.03 -17.74 2.36
CA PRO A 71 8.33 -18.34 3.49
C PRO A 71 9.33 -18.85 4.53
N ASP A 72 9.09 -18.54 5.79
CA ASP A 72 9.84 -19.09 6.91
C ASP A 72 9.61 -20.62 6.98
N PRO A 73 10.65 -21.45 7.09
CA PRO A 73 10.52 -22.92 7.01
C PRO A 73 9.74 -23.56 8.16
N ASP A 74 9.66 -22.90 9.30
CA ASP A 74 8.95 -23.42 10.48
C ASP A 74 7.47 -23.05 10.49
N THR A 75 7.14 -21.86 10.00
CA THR A 75 5.77 -21.31 10.03
C THR A 75 5.06 -21.36 8.67
N GLY A 76 5.83 -21.37 7.57
CA GLY A 76 5.31 -21.24 6.22
C GLY A 76 4.87 -19.82 5.84
N PHE A 77 5.15 -18.81 6.68
CA PHE A 77 4.72 -17.44 6.46
C PHE A 77 5.86 -16.59 5.89
N VAL A 78 5.57 -15.74 4.92
CA VAL A 78 6.45 -14.60 4.57
C VAL A 78 6.49 -13.62 5.73
N TYR A 79 5.33 -13.33 6.30
CA TYR A 79 5.16 -12.52 7.51
C TYR A 79 3.76 -12.73 8.08
N ASP A 80 3.62 -12.55 9.40
CA ASP A 80 2.32 -12.63 10.07
C ASP A 80 1.40 -11.50 9.61
N VAL A 81 0.33 -11.84 8.89
CA VAL A 81 -0.63 -10.87 8.33
C VAL A 81 -1.36 -10.04 9.39
N LYS A 82 -1.46 -10.52 10.64
CA LYS A 82 -2.03 -9.73 11.74
C LYS A 82 -1.05 -8.63 12.16
N LYS A 83 0.24 -8.93 12.23
CA LYS A 83 1.28 -7.93 12.50
C LYS A 83 1.40 -6.94 11.36
N LEU A 84 1.29 -7.39 10.09
CA LEU A 84 1.25 -6.50 8.94
C LEU A 84 0.06 -5.55 9.03
N SER A 85 -1.15 -6.06 9.35
CA SER A 85 -2.33 -5.23 9.56
C SER A 85 -2.12 -4.20 10.67
N ALA A 86 -1.49 -4.57 11.78
CA ALA A 86 -1.19 -3.64 12.88
C ALA A 86 -0.26 -2.50 12.42
N ILE A 87 0.80 -2.81 11.67
CA ILE A 87 1.70 -1.80 11.09
C ILE A 87 0.94 -0.85 10.16
N ILE A 88 0.12 -1.40 9.26
CA ILE A 88 -0.67 -0.59 8.31
C ILE A 88 -1.64 0.32 9.08
N ASN A 89 -2.33 -0.20 10.08
CA ASN A 89 -3.27 0.59 10.88
C ASN A 89 -2.56 1.72 11.62
N GLU A 90 -1.49 1.43 12.36
CA GLU A 90 -0.76 2.42 13.17
C GLU A 90 -0.13 3.54 12.31
N HIS A 91 0.49 3.17 11.19
CA HIS A 91 1.30 4.12 10.42
C HIS A 91 0.56 4.77 9.25
N VAL A 92 -0.58 4.21 8.84
CA VAL A 92 -1.35 4.71 7.69
C VAL A 92 -2.80 4.99 8.04
N ILE A 93 -3.57 3.97 8.47
CA ILE A 93 -5.02 4.11 8.59
C ILE A 93 -5.40 5.15 9.64
N GLU A 94 -4.79 5.11 10.84
CA GLU A 94 -5.05 6.09 11.91
C GLU A 94 -4.73 7.54 11.50
N LYS A 95 -3.83 7.71 10.52
CA LYS A 95 -3.46 9.04 10.01
C LYS A 95 -4.40 9.55 8.91
N LEU A 96 -5.11 8.65 8.23
CA LEU A 96 -5.93 8.96 7.06
C LEU A 96 -7.42 8.87 7.31
N ASP A 97 -7.85 7.90 8.14
CA ASP A 97 -9.26 7.61 8.32
C ASP A 97 -10.01 8.75 9.01
N HIS A 98 -11.12 9.16 8.41
CA HIS A 98 -11.94 10.30 8.83
C HIS A 98 -11.18 11.64 8.86
N LYS A 99 -10.15 11.80 8.00
CA LYS A 99 -9.33 13.00 7.89
C LYS A 99 -9.57 13.73 6.58
N ASN A 100 -9.18 15.00 6.56
CA ASN A 100 -9.03 15.77 5.33
C ASN A 100 -7.56 15.71 4.89
N LEU A 101 -7.30 15.09 3.74
CA LEU A 101 -5.93 14.85 3.24
C LEU A 101 -5.14 16.15 3.01
N ASN A 102 -5.82 17.25 2.71
CA ASN A 102 -5.17 18.54 2.47
C ASN A 102 -4.87 19.31 3.76
N LEU A 103 -5.59 19.03 4.86
CA LEU A 103 -5.54 19.85 6.08
C LEU A 103 -4.96 19.10 7.30
N ASP A 104 -5.25 17.80 7.43
CA ASP A 104 -5.03 17.05 8.66
C ASP A 104 -3.90 16.03 8.56
N VAL A 105 -3.32 15.83 7.36
CA VAL A 105 -2.36 14.76 7.10
C VAL A 105 -0.98 15.33 6.82
N ASP A 106 -0.09 15.27 7.81
CA ASP A 106 1.24 15.88 7.80
C ASP A 106 2.09 15.45 6.59
N PHE A 107 2.09 14.16 6.24
CA PHE A 107 2.90 13.67 5.12
C PHE A 107 2.36 14.07 3.73
N MET A 108 1.15 14.66 3.68
CA MET A 108 0.56 15.27 2.49
C MET A 108 0.70 16.79 2.46
N ALA A 109 1.21 17.41 3.52
CA ALA A 109 1.34 18.87 3.61
C ALA A 109 2.13 19.45 2.41
N GLY A 110 1.55 20.45 1.76
CA GLY A 110 2.14 21.11 0.59
C GLY A 110 2.12 20.32 -0.72
N LYS A 111 1.51 19.15 -0.74
CA LYS A 111 1.37 18.31 -1.93
C LYS A 111 -0.04 18.39 -2.51
N MET A 112 -0.16 18.17 -3.82
CA MET A 112 -1.46 17.91 -4.43
C MET A 112 -2.00 16.58 -3.90
N CYS A 113 -3.22 16.59 -3.34
CA CYS A 113 -3.83 15.38 -2.76
C CYS A 113 -4.52 14.52 -3.82
N SER A 114 -3.79 14.22 -4.91
CA SER A 114 -4.18 13.22 -5.89
C SER A 114 -3.89 11.81 -5.37
N ILE A 115 -4.57 10.82 -5.93
CA ILE A 115 -4.38 9.41 -5.55
C ILE A 115 -2.94 8.94 -5.80
N GLU A 116 -2.25 9.48 -6.81
CA GLU A 116 -0.86 9.17 -7.14
C GLU A 116 0.10 9.68 -6.06
N ASN A 117 -0.07 10.92 -5.61
CA ASN A 117 0.75 11.47 -4.52
C ASN A 117 0.43 10.81 -3.18
N LEU A 118 -0.83 10.43 -2.97
CA LEU A 118 -1.25 9.76 -1.75
C LEU A 118 -0.62 8.37 -1.62
N VAL A 119 -0.61 7.56 -2.69
CA VAL A 119 0.01 6.22 -2.65
C VAL A 119 1.52 6.28 -2.40
N ILE A 120 2.21 7.28 -2.98
CA ILE A 120 3.64 7.55 -2.70
C ILE A 120 3.83 7.95 -1.22
N GLY A 121 2.95 8.81 -0.71
CA GLY A 121 2.95 9.20 0.70
C GLY A 121 2.80 8.00 1.63
N ILE A 122 1.82 7.14 1.36
CA ILE A 122 1.58 5.90 2.11
C ILE A 122 2.80 4.96 2.07
N TRP A 123 3.40 4.78 0.90
CA TRP A 123 4.62 3.98 0.74
C TRP A 123 5.72 4.42 1.70
N ASN A 124 5.99 5.72 1.74
CA ASN A 124 7.02 6.30 2.60
C ASN A 124 6.70 6.17 4.10
N GLN A 125 5.42 6.03 4.48
CA GLN A 125 5.04 5.74 5.86
C GLN A 125 5.25 4.27 6.23
N LEU A 126 5.15 3.32 5.30
CA LEU A 126 5.22 1.88 5.58
C LEU A 126 6.63 1.34 5.57
N VAL A 127 7.46 1.74 4.60
CA VAL A 127 8.81 1.17 4.39
C VAL A 127 9.66 1.14 5.65
N PRO A 128 9.73 2.19 6.49
CA PRO A 128 10.59 2.19 7.68
C PRO A 128 10.16 1.20 8.78
N HIS A 129 8.94 0.67 8.72
CA HIS A 129 8.34 -0.15 9.77
C HIS A 129 8.23 -1.63 9.41
N LEU A 130 8.65 -2.00 8.20
CA LEU A 130 8.70 -3.40 7.81
C LEU A 130 9.91 -4.10 8.43
N PRO A 131 9.76 -5.35 8.91
CA PRO A 131 10.85 -6.10 9.50
C PRO A 131 11.91 -6.49 8.47
N GLU A 132 13.11 -6.81 8.96
CA GLU A 132 14.19 -7.36 8.13
C GLU A 132 13.73 -8.62 7.37
N GLY A 133 14.14 -8.76 6.12
CA GLY A 133 13.75 -9.89 5.26
C GLY A 133 12.41 -9.71 4.54
N VAL A 134 11.56 -8.77 4.96
CA VAL A 134 10.27 -8.46 4.32
C VAL A 134 10.38 -7.19 3.50
N LYS A 135 10.01 -7.24 2.23
CA LYS A 135 10.06 -6.07 1.35
C LYS A 135 8.65 -5.66 0.92
N LEU A 136 8.38 -4.37 0.99
CA LEU A 136 7.20 -3.82 0.31
C LEU A 136 7.38 -4.01 -1.20
N HIS A 137 6.39 -4.58 -1.84
CA HIS A 137 6.44 -4.86 -3.28
C HIS A 137 5.56 -3.93 -4.09
N CYS A 138 4.31 -3.77 -3.65
CA CYS A 138 3.33 -2.95 -4.35
C CYS A 138 2.32 -2.40 -3.35
N LEU A 139 1.93 -1.16 -3.57
CA LEU A 139 0.70 -0.61 -3.03
C LEU A 139 -0.30 -0.43 -4.18
N LYS A 140 -1.52 -0.91 -3.99
CA LYS A 140 -2.64 -0.59 -4.86
C LYS A 140 -3.66 0.19 -4.04
N LEU A 141 -3.90 1.43 -4.43
CA LEU A 141 -4.87 2.31 -3.79
C LEU A 141 -6.05 2.54 -4.73
N ARG A 142 -7.21 2.16 -4.28
CA ARG A 142 -8.49 2.33 -5.00
C ARG A 142 -9.26 3.48 -4.38
N GLU A 143 -9.55 4.48 -5.17
CA GLU A 143 -10.35 5.66 -4.78
C GLU A 143 -11.84 5.46 -5.07
N THR A 144 -12.15 4.84 -6.21
CA THR A 144 -13.50 4.49 -6.63
C THR A 144 -13.48 3.08 -7.24
N PRO A 145 -14.65 2.44 -7.48
CA PRO A 145 -14.68 1.14 -8.18
C PRO A 145 -14.04 1.14 -9.57
N LYS A 146 -13.81 2.33 -10.16
CA LYS A 146 -13.29 2.50 -11.52
C LYS A 146 -11.89 3.09 -11.58
N ILE A 147 -11.37 3.64 -10.47
CA ILE A 147 -10.10 4.37 -10.43
C ILE A 147 -9.25 3.79 -9.32
N TYR A 148 -8.08 3.34 -9.67
CA TYR A 148 -7.03 2.93 -8.74
C TYR A 148 -5.66 3.27 -9.32
N THR A 149 -4.68 3.34 -8.45
CA THR A 149 -3.26 3.48 -8.82
C THR A 149 -2.44 2.37 -8.16
N GLU A 150 -1.34 2.00 -8.79
CA GLU A 150 -0.37 1.04 -8.27
C GLU A 150 1.00 1.72 -8.20
N TYR A 151 1.75 1.46 -7.13
CA TYR A 151 3.08 2.00 -6.93
C TYR A 151 4.02 0.93 -6.40
N PHE A 152 5.21 0.83 -6.98
CA PHE A 152 6.20 -0.22 -6.73
C PHE A 152 7.48 0.30 -6.07
N GLY A 153 7.50 1.58 -5.67
CA GLY A 153 8.65 2.19 -4.99
C GLY A 153 9.78 2.65 -5.92
N GLU A 154 9.48 2.87 -7.21
CA GLU A 154 10.44 3.30 -8.25
C GLU A 154 10.34 4.80 -8.53
#